data_5955201f750c8b906a1511707a46ef8b
#
_entry.id   5955201f750c8b906a1511707a46ef8b
#
_cell.length_a   1.000
_cell.length_b   1.000
_cell.length_c   1.000
_cell.angle_alpha   90.00
_cell.angle_beta   90.00
_cell.angle_gamma   90.00
#
_symmetry.space_group_name_H-M   'P 1'
#
loop_
_entity.id
_entity.type
_entity.pdbx_description
1 polymer ?
#
loop_
_entity_poly.entity_id
_entity_poly.type
_entity_poly.pdbx_seq_one_letter_code
_entity_poly.pdbx_strand_id
1 'polypeptide(L)' 'MNQFVESLKRLYHNNKLTTNKVVELFKNSKITEEEKMYILND' A
#
# COMPACT_ATOMS: atom_id res chain seq x y z
N MET A 1 10.38 4.70 -0.28
CA MET A 1 9.35 5.68 -0.53
C MET A 1 9.11 6.50 0.72
N ASN A 2 7.98 7.23 0.84
CA ASN A 2 7.79 8.06 2.03
C ASN A 2 7.34 7.22 3.23
N GLN A 3 7.28 7.86 4.39
CA GLN A 3 6.97 7.16 5.63
C GLN A 3 5.56 6.57 5.62
N PHE A 4 4.62 7.27 5.00
CA PHE A 4 3.25 6.77 4.90
C PHE A 4 3.21 5.45 4.13
N VAL A 5 3.88 5.41 2.98
CA VAL A 5 3.90 4.22 2.13
C VAL A 5 4.66 3.08 2.83
N GLU A 6 5.75 3.41 3.54
CA GLU A 6 6.50 2.39 4.28
C GLU A 6 5.64 1.77 5.37
N SER A 7 4.84 2.58 6.05
CA SER A 7 3.93 2.08 7.07
C SER A 7 2.88 1.15 6.46
N LEU A 8 2.34 1.52 5.29
CA LEU A 8 1.36 0.69 4.62
C LEU A 8 1.97 -0.65 4.21
N LYS A 9 3.19 -0.62 3.70
CA LYS A 9 3.86 -1.86 3.31
C LYS A 9 4.06 -2.78 4.50
N ARG A 10 4.47 -2.23 5.63
CA ARG A 10 4.66 -3.03 6.83
C ARG A 10 3.34 -3.64 7.31
N LEU A 11 2.27 -2.86 7.31
CA LEU A 11 0.95 -3.37 7.69
C LEU A 11 0.50 -4.49 6.77
N TYR A 12 0.72 -4.30 5.47
CA TYR A 12 0.33 -5.31 4.50
C TYR A 12 1.08 -6.62 4.75
N HIS A 13 2.38 -6.55 4.98
CA HIS A 13 3.19 -7.74 5.17
C HIS A 13 2.93 -8.41 6.52
N ASN A 14 2.34 -7.70 7.46
CA ASN A 14 1.93 -8.25 8.74
C ASN A 14 0.47 -8.70 8.76
N ASN A 15 -0.16 -8.78 7.58
CA ASN A 15 -1.55 -9.20 7.42
C ASN A 15 -2.53 -8.29 8.14
N LYS A 16 -2.17 -7.03 8.31
CA LYS A 16 -3.04 -6.04 8.95
C LYS A 16 -3.70 -5.12 7.93
N LEU A 17 -3.37 -5.30 6.67
CA LEU A 17 -3.93 -4.51 5.57
C LEU A 17 -4.16 -5.45 4.40
N THR A 18 -5.36 -5.42 3.83
CA THR A 18 -5.71 -6.31 2.73
C THR A 18 -5.29 -5.73 1.39
N THR A 19 -5.15 -6.60 0.40
CA THR A 19 -4.89 -6.17 -0.97
C THR A 19 -5.98 -5.24 -1.47
N ASN A 20 -7.25 -5.59 -1.16
CA ASN A 20 -8.37 -4.75 -1.57
C ASN A 20 -8.26 -3.35 -1.00
N LYS A 21 -7.79 -3.22 0.24
CA LYS A 21 -7.65 -1.90 0.85
C LYS A 21 -6.56 -1.10 0.18
N VAL A 22 -5.45 -1.75 -0.18
CA VAL A 22 -4.37 -1.07 -0.89
C VAL A 22 -4.86 -0.58 -2.25
N VAL A 23 -5.61 -1.42 -2.98
CA VAL A 23 -6.16 -1.04 -4.27
C VAL A 23 -7.14 0.11 -4.11
N GLU A 24 -7.93 0.10 -3.05
CA GLU A 24 -8.88 1.18 -2.79
C GLU A 24 -8.15 2.50 -2.55
N LEU A 25 -7.06 2.48 -1.81
CA LEU A 25 -6.24 3.67 -1.60
C LEU A 25 -5.72 4.22 -2.93
N PHE A 26 -5.31 3.32 -3.82
CA PHE A 26 -4.86 3.74 -5.14
C PHE A 26 -6.01 4.37 -5.92
N LYS A 27 -7.19 3.74 -5.91
CA LYS A 27 -8.33 4.27 -6.66
C LYS A 27 -8.79 5.62 -6.15
N ASN A 28 -8.58 5.88 -4.86
CA ASN A 28 -8.95 7.16 -4.26
C ASN A 28 -7.82 8.19 -4.33
N SER A 29 -6.78 7.89 -5.11
CA SER A 29 -5.64 8.79 -5.32
C SER A 29 -4.88 9.10 -4.04
N LYS A 30 -4.95 8.22 -3.06
CA LYS A 30 -4.17 8.37 -1.84
C LYS A 30 -2.74 7.90 -2.02
N ILE A 31 -2.52 6.99 -2.96
CA ILE A 31 -1.20 6.51 -3.34
C ILE A 31 -1.14 6.40 -4.85
N THR A 32 0.08 6.41 -5.40
CA THR A 32 0.29 6.25 -6.83
C THR A 32 0.32 4.78 -7.20
N GLU A 33 0.29 4.51 -8.50
CA GLU A 33 0.41 3.13 -8.97
C GLU A 33 1.75 2.53 -8.56
N GLU A 34 2.82 3.31 -8.64
CA GLU A 34 4.13 2.85 -8.24
C GLU A 34 4.14 2.49 -6.75
N GLU A 35 3.52 3.31 -5.94
CA GLU A 35 3.44 3.04 -4.51
C GLU A 35 2.60 1.81 -4.22
N LYS A 36 1.50 1.64 -4.95
CA LYS A 36 0.68 0.44 -4.82
C LYS A 36 1.50 -0.81 -5.11
N MET A 37 2.25 -0.80 -6.20
CA MET A 37 3.07 -1.94 -6.58
C MET A 37 4.15 -2.20 -5.55
N TYR A 38 4.74 -1.14 -5.01
CA TYR A 38 5.75 -1.26 -3.99
C TYR A 38 5.21 -1.94 -2.72
N ILE A 39 4.00 -1.54 -2.30
CA ILE A 39 3.37 -2.10 -1.11
C ILE A 39 3.04 -3.58 -1.33
N LEU A 40 2.49 -3.92 -2.49
CA LEU A 40 2.04 -5.28 -2.77
C LEU A 40 3.19 -6.21 -3.13
N ASN A 41 4.32 -5.67 -3.50
CA ASN A 41 5.48 -6.47 -3.86
C ASN A 41 6.20 -6.95 -2.61
N ASP A 42 6.63 -8.19 -2.67
CA ASP A 42 7.29 -8.82 -1.54
C ASP A 42 8.76 -8.43 -1.44
#